data_199487ef0a1fc1f71005eeb27500d728
#
_entry.id   199487ef0a1fc1f71005eeb27500d728
#
_cell.length_a   1.000
_cell.length_b   1.000
_cell.length_c   1.000
_cell.angle_alpha   90.00
_cell.angle_beta   90.00
_cell.angle_gamma   90.00
#
_symmetry.space_group_name_H-M   'P 1'
#
loop_
_entity.id
_entity.type
_entity.pdbx_description
1 polymer ?
#
loop_
_entity_poly.entity_id
_entity_poly.type
_entity_poly.pdbx_seq_one_letter_code
_entity_poly.pdbx_strand_id
1 'polypeptide(L)'
;MAKMKATVRNARTNKAGRVFNANHNTRAETRNLEGHIDHSRTAQNLNFKFYADGNIERCDSFDSKIFELSQYEIYYGEGQNAKNERYKADGHPERCKTVSEVYAHPKTAPLETILQLGNMHTDIPPEERRRILTASAFQLIDILRAKYGDNLKILSYSGHQDEKCEHGHLRYCFVSRDKFNYSVCNQSQAFKQMGIERPDTNKKEGKYNNPLMTFSEELRETFYALCEKNGGIEIDREVKNPSQKHRDILEYKCEQLQKSVAELKAERNTLRDQNCYSLN
;
A
#
# COMPACT_ATOMS: atom_id res chain seq x y z
N MET A 1 -18.56 20.87 -7.69
CA MET A 1 -17.98 20.30 -6.44
C MET A 1 -16.45 20.36 -6.52
N ALA A 2 -15.76 20.64 -5.42
CA ALA A 2 -14.30 20.58 -5.43
C ALA A 2 -13.85 19.13 -5.63
N LYS A 3 -12.86 18.92 -6.51
CA LYS A 3 -12.29 17.60 -6.77
C LYS A 3 -11.40 17.20 -5.60
N MET A 4 -11.56 15.97 -5.13
CA MET A 4 -10.77 15.41 -4.05
C MET A 4 -9.58 14.61 -4.57
N LYS A 5 -8.44 14.73 -3.92
CA LYS A 5 -7.29 13.88 -4.22
C LYS A 5 -7.43 12.51 -3.55
N ALA A 6 -7.12 11.47 -4.29
CA ALA A 6 -6.94 10.13 -3.75
C ALA A 6 -5.57 9.57 -4.17
N THR A 7 -5.05 8.66 -3.38
CA THR A 7 -3.75 8.03 -3.65
C THR A 7 -3.91 6.52 -3.61
N VAL A 8 -3.41 5.87 -4.67
CA VAL A 8 -3.21 4.42 -4.71
C VAL A 8 -1.76 4.19 -5.12
N ARG A 9 -0.97 3.59 -4.26
CA ARG A 9 0.46 3.39 -4.47
C ARG A 9 0.87 1.98 -4.11
N ASN A 10 1.42 1.27 -5.08
CA ASN A 10 1.90 -0.10 -4.93
C ASN A 10 3.42 -0.14 -4.78
N ALA A 11 3.92 -0.90 -3.81
CA ALA A 11 5.34 -1.19 -3.67
C ALA A 11 5.59 -2.49 -2.88
N ARG A 12 6.76 -3.09 -3.04
CA ARG A 12 7.28 -4.19 -2.19
C ARG A 12 8.40 -3.75 -1.30
N THR A 13 9.12 -2.74 -1.75
CA THR A 13 10.32 -2.28 -1.11
C THR A 13 10.29 -0.77 -0.97
N ASN A 14 10.96 -0.27 0.05
CA ASN A 14 11.23 1.14 0.20
C ASN A 14 12.26 1.64 -0.85
N LYS A 15 12.58 2.92 -0.84
CA LYS A 15 13.56 3.53 -1.75
C LYS A 15 14.95 2.89 -1.69
N ALA A 16 15.32 2.31 -0.53
CA ALA A 16 16.59 1.60 -0.33
C ALA A 16 16.55 0.12 -0.79
N GLY A 17 15.47 -0.32 -1.43
CA GLY A 17 15.30 -1.71 -1.90
C GLY A 17 15.00 -2.72 -0.80
N ARG A 18 14.75 -2.29 0.44
CA ARG A 18 14.38 -3.17 1.55
C ARG A 18 12.89 -3.47 1.53
N VAL A 19 12.53 -4.72 1.72
CA VAL A 19 11.13 -5.18 1.87
C VAL A 19 10.48 -4.41 3.02
N PHE A 20 9.20 -4.02 2.84
CA PHE A 20 8.45 -3.33 3.89
C PHE A 20 8.30 -4.20 5.13
N ASN A 21 8.44 -3.57 6.29
CA ASN A 21 8.16 -4.21 7.57
C ASN A 21 6.64 -4.23 7.81
N ALA A 22 6.05 -5.41 7.68
CA ALA A 22 4.61 -5.59 7.89
C ALA A 22 4.16 -5.22 9.31
N ASN A 23 5.02 -5.41 10.33
CA ASN A 23 4.71 -5.12 11.73
C ASN A 23 4.54 -3.62 12.02
N HIS A 24 5.11 -2.74 11.17
CA HIS A 24 4.83 -1.31 11.23
C HIS A 24 3.35 -1.01 10.99
N ASN A 25 2.71 -1.69 10.04
CA ASN A 25 1.31 -1.43 9.68
C ASN A 25 0.34 -1.84 10.78
N THR A 26 0.64 -2.88 11.54
CA THR A 26 -0.23 -3.38 12.61
C THR A 26 0.10 -2.81 13.98
N ARG A 27 1.10 -1.93 14.07
CA ARG A 27 1.65 -1.39 15.33
C ARG A 27 2.14 -2.49 16.30
N ALA A 28 2.48 -3.68 15.79
CA ALA A 28 3.07 -4.75 16.61
C ALA A 28 4.49 -4.42 17.09
N GLU A 29 5.21 -3.56 16.36
CA GLU A 29 6.51 -3.03 16.78
C GLU A 29 6.36 -1.60 17.30
N THR A 30 6.47 -1.43 18.62
CA THR A 30 6.36 -0.12 19.29
C THR A 30 7.67 0.68 19.28
N ARG A 31 8.75 0.15 18.70
CA ARG A 31 10.11 0.66 18.88
C ARG A 31 10.44 1.96 18.16
N ASN A 32 9.67 2.36 17.17
CA ASN A 32 9.88 3.62 16.47
C ASN A 32 8.64 4.49 16.61
N LEU A 33 8.54 5.16 17.74
CA LEU A 33 7.59 6.25 17.98
C LEU A 33 7.94 7.40 17.04
N GLU A 34 7.58 7.25 15.79
CA GLU A 34 7.71 8.33 14.81
C GLU A 34 6.75 9.44 15.24
N GLY A 35 7.26 10.65 15.42
CA GLY A 35 6.51 11.80 15.95
C GLY A 35 5.31 12.28 15.13
N HIS A 36 4.86 11.49 14.13
CA HIS A 36 3.64 11.71 13.36
C HIS A 36 2.47 10.82 13.81
N ILE A 37 2.69 9.85 14.71
CA ILE A 37 1.68 8.95 15.25
C ILE A 37 1.08 9.55 16.52
N ASP A 38 -0.24 9.64 16.57
CA ASP A 38 -1.00 10.01 17.76
C ASP A 38 -1.41 8.74 18.52
N HIS A 39 -0.61 8.37 19.51
CA HIS A 39 -0.82 7.15 20.28
C HIS A 39 -2.15 7.09 21.01
N SER A 40 -2.81 8.23 21.30
CA SER A 40 -4.13 8.25 21.92
C SER A 40 -5.23 7.69 21.00
N ARG A 41 -4.96 7.65 19.68
CA ARG A 41 -5.88 7.17 18.65
C ARG A 41 -5.54 5.77 18.11
N THR A 42 -4.43 5.17 18.54
CA THR A 42 -3.99 3.85 18.01
C THR A 42 -5.06 2.77 18.18
N ALA A 43 -5.85 2.81 19.25
CA ALA A 43 -6.97 1.89 19.47
C ALA A 43 -8.09 2.02 18.40
N GLN A 44 -8.10 3.09 17.61
CA GLN A 44 -9.04 3.30 16.51
C GLN A 44 -8.57 2.67 15.20
N ASN A 45 -7.32 2.21 15.12
CA ASN A 45 -6.79 1.55 13.93
C ASN A 45 -7.58 0.28 13.62
N LEU A 46 -7.66 -0.04 12.35
CA LEU A 46 -8.39 -1.20 11.85
C LEU A 46 -7.39 -2.21 11.32
N ASN A 47 -7.29 -3.37 11.94
CA ASN A 47 -6.42 -4.43 11.48
C ASN A 47 -7.23 -5.69 11.16
N PHE A 48 -7.01 -6.26 9.97
CA PHE A 48 -7.70 -7.46 9.51
C PHE A 48 -6.70 -8.45 8.93
N LYS A 49 -6.86 -9.72 9.30
CA LYS A 49 -6.20 -10.88 8.71
C LYS A 49 -7.12 -11.56 7.73
N PHE A 50 -6.57 -12.00 6.61
CA PHE A 50 -7.30 -12.77 5.60
C PHE A 50 -6.64 -14.15 5.50
N TYR A 51 -7.35 -15.17 5.92
CA TYR A 51 -6.86 -16.54 5.95
C TYR A 51 -7.06 -17.25 4.60
N ALA A 52 -6.23 -18.26 4.35
CA ALA A 52 -6.29 -19.06 3.11
C ALA A 52 -7.62 -19.80 2.95
N ASP A 53 -8.30 -20.14 4.04
CA ASP A 53 -9.62 -20.79 4.06
C ASP A 53 -10.79 -19.81 3.78
N GLY A 54 -10.49 -18.54 3.58
CA GLY A 54 -11.47 -17.48 3.31
C GLY A 54 -11.95 -16.71 4.53
N ASN A 55 -11.61 -17.15 5.74
CA ASN A 55 -11.96 -16.46 6.97
C ASN A 55 -11.29 -15.07 7.03
N ILE A 56 -11.97 -14.13 7.69
CA ILE A 56 -11.49 -12.77 7.95
C ILE A 56 -11.60 -12.53 9.46
N GLU A 57 -10.49 -12.12 10.07
CA GLU A 57 -10.40 -11.81 11.50
C GLU A 57 -10.02 -10.36 11.69
N ARG A 58 -10.81 -9.64 12.49
CA ARG A 58 -10.44 -8.32 13.00
C ARG A 58 -9.61 -8.47 14.26
N CYS A 59 -8.50 -7.74 14.35
CA CYS A 59 -7.58 -7.76 15.49
C CYS A 59 -7.24 -6.34 15.93
N ASP A 60 -6.91 -6.13 17.20
CA ASP A 60 -6.40 -4.84 17.66
C ASP A 60 -4.95 -4.63 17.19
N SER A 61 -4.14 -5.67 17.28
CA SER A 61 -2.77 -5.74 16.77
C SER A 61 -2.39 -7.20 16.55
N PHE A 62 -1.41 -7.46 15.67
CA PHE A 62 -0.85 -8.81 15.48
C PHE A 62 0.53 -8.74 14.84
N ASP A 63 1.36 -9.77 15.04
CA ASP A 63 2.61 -9.94 14.30
C ASP A 63 2.32 -10.31 12.85
N SER A 64 2.31 -9.27 11.99
CA SER A 64 2.00 -9.44 10.56
C SER A 64 3.04 -10.31 9.87
N LYS A 65 4.31 -10.24 10.26
CA LYS A 65 5.37 -11.02 9.64
C LYS A 65 5.15 -12.51 9.90
N ILE A 66 4.87 -12.90 11.15
CA ILE A 66 4.58 -14.29 11.50
C ILE A 66 3.31 -14.76 10.78
N PHE A 67 2.25 -13.96 10.82
CA PHE A 67 1.00 -14.29 10.15
C PHE A 67 1.18 -14.47 8.64
N GLU A 68 1.77 -13.49 7.96
CA GLU A 68 1.97 -13.54 6.51
C GLU A 68 2.86 -14.71 6.09
N LEU A 69 3.90 -15.02 6.88
CA LEU A 69 4.76 -16.17 6.62
C LEU A 69 3.97 -17.49 6.73
N SER A 70 3.08 -17.62 7.72
CA SER A 70 2.21 -18.80 7.84
C SER A 70 1.29 -18.96 6.61
N GLN A 71 0.77 -17.85 6.07
CA GLN A 71 -0.03 -17.90 4.83
C GLN A 71 0.84 -18.26 3.61
N TYR A 72 2.10 -17.79 3.55
CA TYR A 72 3.06 -18.19 2.50
C TYR A 72 3.36 -19.68 2.53
N GLU A 73 3.51 -20.28 3.73
CA GLU A 73 3.67 -21.73 3.86
C GLU A 73 2.46 -22.50 3.30
N ILE A 74 1.24 -22.03 3.57
CA ILE A 74 0.02 -22.63 3.04
C ILE A 74 -0.04 -22.50 1.50
N TYR A 75 0.27 -21.32 0.97
CA TYR A 75 0.15 -21.08 -0.47
C TYR A 75 1.27 -21.70 -1.29
N TYR A 76 2.50 -21.75 -0.78
CA TYR A 76 3.70 -22.06 -1.57
C TYR A 76 4.52 -23.24 -1.05
N GLY A 77 4.30 -23.72 0.18
CA GLY A 77 5.14 -24.73 0.84
C GLY A 77 5.32 -25.97 0.00
N GLU A 78 4.22 -26.57 -0.47
CA GLU A 78 4.26 -27.77 -1.32
C GLU A 78 5.03 -27.52 -2.63
N GLY A 79 4.70 -26.43 -3.33
CA GLY A 79 5.34 -26.09 -4.60
C GLY A 79 6.82 -25.76 -4.45
N GLN A 80 7.20 -25.08 -3.36
CA GLN A 80 8.59 -24.78 -3.07
C GLN A 80 9.38 -26.05 -2.72
N ASN A 81 8.82 -26.98 -1.95
CA ASN A 81 9.43 -28.26 -1.66
C ASN A 81 9.63 -29.08 -2.92
N ALA A 82 8.61 -29.22 -3.76
CA ALA A 82 8.72 -29.92 -5.03
C ALA A 82 9.78 -29.30 -5.97
N LYS A 83 9.91 -27.97 -5.96
CA LYS A 83 10.95 -27.26 -6.70
C LYS A 83 12.35 -27.54 -6.15
N ASN A 84 12.50 -27.55 -4.84
CA ASN A 84 13.77 -27.85 -4.18
C ASN A 84 14.23 -29.30 -4.47
N GLU A 85 13.31 -30.27 -4.45
CA GLU A 85 13.66 -31.67 -4.82
C GLU A 85 14.15 -31.76 -6.27
N ARG A 86 13.52 -31.04 -7.20
CA ARG A 86 14.02 -30.99 -8.59
C ARG A 86 15.42 -30.39 -8.67
N TYR A 87 15.70 -29.28 -7.95
CA TYR A 87 17.02 -28.69 -7.92
C TYR A 87 18.09 -29.65 -7.38
N LYS A 88 17.78 -30.42 -6.33
CA LYS A 88 18.68 -31.44 -5.79
C LYS A 88 18.94 -32.55 -6.81
N ALA A 89 17.88 -33.03 -7.46
CA ALA A 89 17.98 -34.08 -8.48
C ALA A 89 18.81 -33.62 -9.69
N ASP A 90 18.71 -32.33 -10.07
CA ASP A 90 19.47 -31.72 -11.17
C ASP A 90 20.91 -31.35 -10.76
N GLY A 91 21.36 -31.66 -9.53
CA GLY A 91 22.69 -31.33 -9.03
C GLY A 91 22.88 -29.86 -8.63
N HIS A 92 21.81 -29.13 -8.35
CA HIS A 92 21.82 -27.71 -8.00
C HIS A 92 21.23 -27.42 -6.62
N PRO A 93 21.69 -28.08 -5.52
CA PRO A 93 21.15 -27.86 -4.18
C PRO A 93 21.30 -26.42 -3.68
N GLU A 94 22.28 -25.67 -4.20
CA GLU A 94 22.51 -24.24 -3.87
C GLU A 94 21.37 -23.31 -4.32
N ARG A 95 20.47 -23.81 -5.19
CA ARG A 95 19.27 -23.05 -5.64
C ARG A 95 18.06 -23.29 -4.77
N CYS A 96 18.13 -24.24 -3.84
CA CYS A 96 17.05 -24.51 -2.91
C CYS A 96 16.79 -23.29 -2.03
N LYS A 97 15.51 -23.00 -1.78
CA LYS A 97 15.07 -21.91 -0.92
C LYS A 97 14.00 -22.39 0.03
N THR A 98 13.98 -21.83 1.22
CA THR A 98 12.86 -21.94 2.15
C THR A 98 11.74 -20.97 1.74
N VAL A 99 10.52 -21.22 2.21
CA VAL A 99 9.41 -20.29 2.01
C VAL A 99 9.70 -18.95 2.69
N SER A 100 10.41 -18.95 3.83
CA SER A 100 10.85 -17.73 4.50
C SER A 100 11.79 -16.88 3.63
N GLU A 101 12.71 -17.51 2.89
CA GLU A 101 13.57 -16.79 1.93
C GLU A 101 12.76 -16.25 0.74
N VAL A 102 11.74 -16.99 0.28
CA VAL A 102 10.80 -16.50 -0.75
C VAL A 102 10.03 -15.28 -0.23
N TYR A 103 9.53 -15.33 1.01
CA TYR A 103 8.82 -14.22 1.64
C TYR A 103 9.71 -12.97 1.80
N ALA A 104 10.96 -13.14 2.19
CA ALA A 104 11.90 -12.04 2.43
C ALA A 104 12.52 -11.43 1.16
N HIS A 105 12.38 -12.08 0.01
CA HIS A 105 13.06 -11.65 -1.21
C HIS A 105 12.30 -10.51 -1.92
N PRO A 106 12.99 -9.43 -2.36
CA PRO A 106 12.34 -8.23 -2.94
C PRO A 106 11.42 -8.48 -4.15
N LYS A 107 11.63 -9.56 -4.91
CA LYS A 107 10.79 -9.88 -6.07
C LYS A 107 9.56 -10.73 -5.72
N THR A 108 9.57 -11.40 -4.59
CA THR A 108 8.53 -12.37 -4.19
C THR A 108 7.86 -12.02 -2.86
N ALA A 109 8.37 -11.06 -2.12
CA ALA A 109 7.71 -10.51 -0.93
C ALA A 109 6.28 -10.01 -1.25
N PRO A 110 5.39 -9.93 -0.25
CA PRO A 110 4.08 -9.32 -0.42
C PRO A 110 4.16 -7.94 -1.06
N LEU A 111 3.22 -7.64 -1.93
CA LEU A 111 3.00 -6.29 -2.43
C LEU A 111 2.15 -5.54 -1.43
N GLU A 112 2.49 -4.27 -1.21
CA GLU A 112 1.71 -3.37 -0.37
C GLU A 112 1.11 -2.26 -1.23
N THR A 113 -0.18 -2.02 -1.04
CA THR A 113 -0.91 -0.90 -1.63
C THR A 113 -1.33 0.06 -0.54
N ILE A 114 -0.90 1.30 -0.64
CA ILE A 114 -1.41 2.39 0.20
C ILE A 114 -2.65 2.96 -0.48
N LEU A 115 -3.76 3.01 0.26
CA LEU A 115 -5.03 3.59 -0.12
C LEU A 115 -5.27 4.83 0.75
N GLN A 116 -5.39 6.00 0.16
CA GLN A 116 -5.61 7.25 0.89
C GLN A 116 -6.66 8.11 0.17
N LEU A 117 -7.53 8.74 0.94
CA LEU A 117 -8.53 9.69 0.46
C LEU A 117 -8.29 11.05 1.09
N GLY A 118 -8.08 12.07 0.24
CA GLY A 118 -7.79 13.42 0.69
C GLY A 118 -6.39 13.61 1.28
N ASN A 119 -6.21 14.74 1.93
CA ASN A 119 -5.01 15.12 2.67
C ASN A 119 -5.43 15.95 3.90
N MET A 120 -4.47 16.46 4.68
CA MET A 120 -4.73 17.27 5.87
C MET A 120 -5.48 18.60 5.62
N HIS A 121 -5.58 19.05 4.36
CA HIS A 121 -6.26 20.30 3.96
C HIS A 121 -7.57 20.01 3.21
N THR A 122 -8.10 18.82 3.33
CA THR A 122 -9.35 18.43 2.66
C THR A 122 -10.55 18.88 3.49
N ASP A 123 -11.53 19.54 2.88
CA ASP A 123 -12.70 20.12 3.55
C ASP A 123 -13.70 19.07 4.09
N ILE A 124 -13.56 17.79 3.73
CA ILE A 124 -14.42 16.74 4.28
C ILE A 124 -13.96 16.37 5.69
N PRO A 125 -14.89 16.26 6.66
CA PRO A 125 -14.57 15.85 8.02
C PRO A 125 -13.79 14.55 8.09
N PRO A 126 -12.80 14.40 8.99
CA PRO A 126 -11.99 13.18 9.12
C PRO A 126 -12.82 11.90 9.27
N GLU A 127 -13.92 11.94 10.02
CA GLU A 127 -14.80 10.79 10.23
C GLU A 127 -15.47 10.33 8.93
N GLU A 128 -15.93 11.27 8.12
CA GLU A 128 -16.55 10.98 6.84
C GLU A 128 -15.52 10.43 5.84
N ARG A 129 -14.31 11.01 5.79
CA ARG A 129 -13.21 10.45 4.98
C ARG A 129 -12.88 9.03 5.38
N ARG A 130 -12.84 8.74 6.67
CA ARG A 130 -12.61 7.42 7.25
C ARG A 130 -13.66 6.42 6.81
N ARG A 131 -14.94 6.81 6.92
CA ARG A 131 -16.07 6.01 6.48
C ARG A 131 -15.96 5.64 5.01
N ILE A 132 -15.71 6.64 4.15
CA ILE A 132 -15.59 6.44 2.70
C ILE A 132 -14.39 5.56 2.38
N LEU A 133 -13.21 5.86 2.95
CA LEU A 133 -11.98 5.10 2.76
C LEU A 133 -12.15 3.63 3.14
N THR A 134 -12.69 3.38 4.34
CA THR A 134 -12.87 2.02 4.85
C THR A 134 -13.87 1.23 3.99
N ALA A 135 -15.02 1.80 3.69
CA ALA A 135 -16.03 1.16 2.83
C ALA A 135 -15.46 0.86 1.44
N SER A 136 -14.73 1.81 0.85
CA SER A 136 -14.14 1.64 -0.48
C SER A 136 -13.02 0.61 -0.49
N ALA A 137 -12.20 0.54 0.57
CA ALA A 137 -11.14 -0.45 0.71
C ALA A 137 -11.69 -1.87 0.80
N PHE A 138 -12.75 -2.10 1.61
CA PHE A 138 -13.36 -3.43 1.72
C PHE A 138 -14.08 -3.85 0.44
N GLN A 139 -14.81 -2.96 -0.22
CA GLN A 139 -15.41 -3.26 -1.51
C GLN A 139 -14.35 -3.57 -2.58
N LEU A 140 -13.21 -2.85 -2.58
CA LEU A 140 -12.07 -3.15 -3.44
C LEU A 140 -11.51 -4.56 -3.16
N ILE A 141 -11.33 -4.92 -1.89
CA ILE A 141 -10.87 -6.26 -1.48
C ILE A 141 -11.83 -7.33 -1.99
N ASP A 142 -13.13 -7.14 -1.85
CA ASP A 142 -14.14 -8.10 -2.33
C ASP A 142 -14.10 -8.24 -3.85
N ILE A 143 -13.97 -7.14 -4.59
CA ILE A 143 -13.81 -7.16 -6.06
C ILE A 143 -12.54 -7.92 -6.46
N LEU A 144 -11.40 -7.64 -5.81
CA LEU A 144 -10.13 -8.32 -6.10
C LEU A 144 -10.21 -9.82 -5.80
N ARG A 145 -10.83 -10.20 -4.69
CA ARG A 145 -11.04 -11.61 -4.32
C ARG A 145 -11.96 -12.32 -5.31
N ALA A 146 -13.06 -11.69 -5.71
CA ALA A 146 -14.00 -12.28 -6.66
C ALA A 146 -13.38 -12.42 -8.07
N LYS A 147 -12.62 -11.41 -8.52
CA LYS A 147 -12.06 -11.38 -9.87
C LYS A 147 -10.78 -12.20 -10.01
N TYR A 148 -9.91 -12.18 -9.01
CA TYR A 148 -8.55 -12.70 -9.07
C TYR A 148 -8.20 -13.68 -7.94
N GLY A 149 -9.17 -14.18 -7.20
CA GLY A 149 -8.97 -14.97 -5.99
C GLY A 149 -8.12 -16.23 -6.16
N ASP A 150 -8.03 -16.79 -7.36
CA ASP A 150 -7.15 -17.93 -7.64
C ASP A 150 -5.67 -17.50 -7.70
N ASN A 151 -5.40 -16.31 -8.20
CA ASN A 151 -4.05 -15.84 -8.48
C ASN A 151 -3.60 -14.68 -7.57
N LEU A 152 -4.51 -14.03 -6.83
CA LEU A 152 -4.23 -12.96 -5.91
C LEU A 152 -4.78 -13.30 -4.52
N LYS A 153 -3.91 -13.35 -3.53
CA LYS A 153 -4.26 -13.66 -2.15
C LYS A 153 -4.06 -12.45 -1.27
N ILE A 154 -5.15 -11.91 -0.73
CA ILE A 154 -5.09 -10.86 0.28
C ILE A 154 -4.54 -11.48 1.57
N LEU A 155 -3.61 -10.80 2.21
CA LEU A 155 -2.97 -11.23 3.46
C LEU A 155 -3.50 -10.40 4.63
N SER A 156 -3.43 -9.08 4.53
CA SER A 156 -3.86 -8.19 5.60
C SER A 156 -4.33 -6.84 5.07
N TYR A 157 -5.15 -6.17 5.86
CA TYR A 157 -5.50 -4.77 5.72
C TYR A 157 -5.29 -4.06 7.06
N SER A 158 -4.59 -2.94 7.04
CA SER A 158 -4.39 -2.08 8.21
C SER A 158 -4.80 -0.65 7.86
N GLY A 159 -5.82 -0.14 8.53
CA GLY A 159 -6.29 1.24 8.41
C GLY A 159 -5.74 2.09 9.54
N HIS A 160 -4.87 3.06 9.24
CA HIS A 160 -4.27 3.97 10.19
C HIS A 160 -5.16 5.16 10.44
N GLN A 161 -5.66 5.27 11.66
CA GLN A 161 -6.47 6.39 12.15
C GLN A 161 -5.69 7.25 13.17
N ASP A 162 -4.51 6.79 13.54
CA ASP A 162 -3.59 7.43 14.48
C ASP A 162 -2.56 8.37 13.81
N GLU A 163 -2.68 8.58 12.51
CA GLU A 163 -1.84 9.52 11.76
C GLU A 163 -2.64 10.76 11.32
N LYS A 164 -1.91 11.84 10.94
CA LYS A 164 -2.55 13.10 10.47
C LYS A 164 -3.40 12.93 9.23
N CYS A 165 -3.02 11.99 8.37
CA CYS A 165 -3.79 11.63 7.17
C CYS A 165 -4.13 10.16 7.26
N GLU A 166 -5.41 9.86 7.43
CA GLU A 166 -5.88 8.49 7.45
C GLU A 166 -5.59 7.79 6.12
N HIS A 167 -5.10 6.57 6.19
CA HIS A 167 -4.80 5.74 5.03
C HIS A 167 -4.87 4.25 5.39
N GLY A 168 -4.99 3.41 4.37
CA GLY A 168 -5.00 1.97 4.52
C GLY A 168 -3.81 1.32 3.84
N HIS A 169 -3.26 0.28 4.45
CA HIS A 169 -2.25 -0.61 3.90
C HIS A 169 -2.90 -1.94 3.55
N LEU A 170 -3.03 -2.22 2.27
CA LEU A 170 -3.51 -3.49 1.76
C LEU A 170 -2.32 -4.34 1.32
N ARG A 171 -2.14 -5.51 1.94
CA ARG A 171 -1.04 -6.43 1.63
C ARG A 171 -1.56 -7.70 0.99
N TYR A 172 -0.89 -8.13 -0.08
CA TYR A 172 -1.28 -9.30 -0.86
C TYR A 172 -0.10 -9.93 -1.59
N CYS A 173 -0.27 -11.16 -2.05
CA CYS A 173 0.70 -11.87 -2.86
C CYS A 173 0.05 -12.50 -4.09
N PHE A 174 0.89 -12.92 -5.06
CA PHE A 174 0.45 -13.54 -6.30
C PHE A 174 0.80 -15.01 -6.32
N VAL A 175 -0.19 -15.85 -6.53
CA VAL A 175 -0.07 -17.29 -6.68
C VAL A 175 -0.25 -17.63 -8.16
N SER A 176 0.62 -18.47 -8.70
CA SER A 176 0.46 -19.04 -10.03
C SER A 176 0.65 -20.56 -10.00
N ARG A 177 0.17 -21.24 -11.03
CA ARG A 177 0.43 -22.65 -11.24
C ARG A 177 1.62 -22.84 -12.16
N ASP A 178 2.60 -23.67 -11.74
CA ASP A 178 3.71 -24.06 -12.61
C ASP A 178 3.30 -25.17 -13.60
N LYS A 179 4.21 -25.60 -14.46
CA LYS A 179 3.95 -26.65 -15.44
C LYS A 179 3.62 -28.03 -14.85
N PHE A 180 3.85 -28.23 -13.57
CA PHE A 180 3.54 -29.43 -12.81
C PHE A 180 2.29 -29.24 -11.93
N ASN A 181 1.57 -28.13 -12.10
CA ASN A 181 0.37 -27.76 -11.36
C ASN A 181 0.60 -27.43 -9.87
N TYR A 182 1.85 -27.18 -9.45
CA TYR A 182 2.13 -26.68 -8.11
C TYR A 182 1.89 -25.18 -8.00
N SER A 183 1.41 -24.75 -6.84
CA SER A 183 1.34 -23.33 -6.51
C SER A 183 2.74 -22.75 -6.26
N VAL A 184 3.07 -21.68 -6.97
CA VAL A 184 4.37 -21.02 -6.88
C VAL A 184 4.24 -19.50 -6.81
N CYS A 185 5.19 -18.86 -6.12
CA CYS A 185 5.26 -17.41 -6.06
C CYS A 185 5.92 -16.85 -7.33
N ASN A 186 5.12 -16.63 -8.38
CA ASN A 186 5.58 -16.06 -9.64
C ASN A 186 4.57 -15.05 -10.18
N GLN A 187 4.81 -13.78 -9.93
CA GLN A 187 3.92 -12.68 -10.32
C GLN A 187 3.70 -12.60 -11.83
N SER A 188 4.74 -12.76 -12.64
CA SER A 188 4.59 -12.64 -14.09
C SER A 188 3.70 -13.77 -14.65
N GLN A 189 3.83 -14.97 -14.10
CA GLN A 189 2.97 -16.09 -14.48
C GLN A 189 1.53 -15.89 -13.97
N ALA A 190 1.37 -15.35 -12.75
CA ALA A 190 0.05 -15.02 -12.21
C ALA A 190 -0.67 -14.02 -13.11
N PHE A 191 -0.03 -12.95 -13.54
CA PHE A 191 -0.63 -11.97 -14.47
C PHE A 191 -1.05 -12.61 -15.80
N LYS A 192 -0.26 -13.52 -16.35
CA LYS A 192 -0.67 -14.26 -17.55
C LYS A 192 -1.93 -15.11 -17.29
N GLN A 193 -2.01 -15.78 -16.15
CA GLN A 193 -3.18 -16.60 -15.77
C GLN A 193 -4.41 -15.72 -15.47
N MET A 194 -4.21 -14.51 -14.99
CA MET A 194 -5.26 -13.49 -14.79
C MET A 194 -5.69 -12.80 -16.09
N GLY A 195 -5.00 -13.03 -17.21
CA GLY A 195 -5.26 -12.33 -18.46
C GLY A 195 -4.85 -10.85 -18.46
N ILE A 196 -3.91 -10.46 -17.57
CA ILE A 196 -3.43 -9.09 -17.45
C ILE A 196 -2.21 -8.91 -18.36
N GLU A 197 -2.35 -8.10 -19.37
CA GLU A 197 -1.29 -7.75 -20.30
C GLU A 197 -0.64 -6.40 -19.92
N ARG A 198 0.52 -6.10 -20.51
CA ARG A 198 1.16 -4.80 -20.37
C ARG A 198 0.36 -3.71 -21.11
N PRO A 199 0.48 -2.43 -20.75
CA PRO A 199 -0.30 -1.32 -21.35
C PRO A 199 -0.16 -1.21 -22.87
N ASP A 200 1.04 -1.41 -23.40
CA ASP A 200 1.31 -1.37 -24.83
C ASP A 200 1.97 -2.70 -25.27
N THR A 201 1.16 -3.59 -25.86
CA THR A 201 1.61 -4.91 -26.31
C THR A 201 2.55 -4.85 -27.52
N ASN A 202 2.55 -3.74 -28.26
CA ASN A 202 3.42 -3.53 -29.42
C ASN A 202 4.85 -3.12 -29.03
N LYS A 203 5.02 -2.63 -27.81
CA LYS A 203 6.35 -2.25 -27.28
C LYS A 203 6.92 -3.36 -26.41
N LYS A 204 8.27 -3.39 -26.34
CA LYS A 204 8.98 -4.30 -25.43
C LYS A 204 8.58 -4.06 -23.98
N GLU A 205 8.49 -5.15 -23.20
CA GLU A 205 8.31 -5.07 -21.76
C GLU A 205 9.46 -4.32 -21.09
N GLY A 206 9.14 -3.48 -20.10
CA GLY A 206 10.09 -2.66 -19.38
C GLY A 206 9.51 -2.01 -18.14
N LYS A 207 10.30 -1.15 -17.51
CA LYS A 207 9.92 -0.48 -16.25
C LYS A 207 8.56 0.23 -16.32
N TYR A 208 8.23 0.84 -17.46
CA TYR A 208 7.01 1.62 -17.67
C TYR A 208 6.00 0.94 -18.61
N ASN A 209 6.24 -0.32 -18.96
CA ASN A 209 5.36 -1.10 -19.82
C ASN A 209 5.41 -2.57 -19.40
N ASN A 210 4.70 -2.90 -18.33
CA ASN A 210 4.62 -4.26 -17.79
C ASN A 210 3.24 -4.52 -17.19
N PRO A 211 2.84 -5.79 -16.99
CA PRO A 211 1.50 -6.13 -16.50
C PRO A 211 1.16 -5.55 -15.12
N LEU A 212 2.14 -5.30 -14.24
CA LEU A 212 1.89 -4.67 -12.94
C LEU A 212 1.37 -3.24 -13.11
N MET A 213 1.75 -2.53 -14.19
CA MET A 213 1.23 -1.19 -14.45
C MET A 213 -0.25 -1.23 -14.80
N THR A 214 -0.67 -2.16 -15.65
CA THR A 214 -2.10 -2.36 -15.98
C THR A 214 -2.91 -2.73 -14.74
N PHE A 215 -2.41 -3.67 -13.95
CA PHE A 215 -3.03 -4.05 -12.68
C PHE A 215 -3.13 -2.87 -11.70
N SER A 216 -2.06 -2.09 -11.58
CA SER A 216 -2.04 -0.93 -10.68
C SER A 216 -3.00 0.17 -11.13
N GLU A 217 -3.16 0.36 -12.44
CA GLU A 217 -4.14 1.28 -13.02
C GLU A 217 -5.56 0.83 -12.74
N GLU A 218 -5.88 -0.44 -13.00
CA GLU A 218 -7.18 -1.01 -12.71
C GLU A 218 -7.56 -0.88 -11.23
N LEU A 219 -6.62 -1.20 -10.34
CA LEU A 219 -6.80 -1.08 -8.89
C LEU A 219 -7.08 0.37 -8.50
N ARG A 220 -6.36 1.33 -9.09
CA ARG A 220 -6.52 2.77 -8.84
C ARG A 220 -7.90 3.25 -9.29
N GLU A 221 -8.28 2.98 -10.53
CA GLU A 221 -9.56 3.43 -11.07
C GLU A 221 -10.75 2.78 -10.34
N THR A 222 -10.62 1.51 -9.98
CA THR A 222 -11.64 0.83 -9.17
C THR A 222 -11.78 1.50 -7.80
N PHE A 223 -10.68 1.78 -7.11
CA PHE A 223 -10.72 2.45 -5.82
C PHE A 223 -11.31 3.86 -5.91
N TYR A 224 -10.95 4.63 -6.95
CA TYR A 224 -11.50 5.97 -7.19
C TYR A 224 -13.02 5.93 -7.41
N ALA A 225 -13.49 5.04 -8.28
CA ALA A 225 -14.93 4.87 -8.52
C ALA A 225 -15.70 4.47 -7.26
N LEU A 226 -15.09 3.63 -6.40
CA LEU A 226 -15.68 3.27 -5.11
C LEU A 226 -15.74 4.44 -4.14
N CYS A 227 -14.69 5.27 -4.07
CA CYS A 227 -14.70 6.48 -3.26
C CYS A 227 -15.76 7.48 -3.73
N GLU A 228 -15.91 7.66 -5.04
CA GLU A 228 -16.94 8.52 -5.63
C GLU A 228 -18.33 8.01 -5.28
N LYS A 229 -18.57 6.72 -5.44
CA LYS A 229 -19.84 6.08 -5.11
C LYS A 229 -20.21 6.20 -3.64
N ASN A 230 -19.24 5.90 -2.74
CA ASN A 230 -19.49 5.85 -1.30
C ASN A 230 -19.55 7.23 -0.65
N GLY A 231 -18.93 8.25 -1.27
CA GLY A 231 -18.83 9.60 -0.74
C GLY A 231 -19.70 10.63 -1.46
N GLY A 232 -20.25 10.32 -2.64
CA GLY A 232 -20.90 11.33 -3.47
C GLY A 232 -19.95 12.47 -3.89
N ILE A 233 -18.64 12.15 -4.03
CA ILE A 233 -17.55 13.08 -4.30
C ILE A 233 -16.98 12.86 -5.71
N GLU A 234 -16.24 13.83 -6.22
CA GLU A 234 -15.49 13.70 -7.47
C GLU A 234 -13.99 13.55 -7.16
N ILE A 235 -13.35 12.52 -7.70
CA ILE A 235 -11.91 12.31 -7.52
C ILE A 235 -11.12 13.02 -8.64
N ASP A 236 -10.09 13.75 -8.22
CA ASP A 236 -9.14 14.38 -9.12
C ASP A 236 -8.24 13.33 -9.77
N ARG A 237 -8.50 13.06 -11.05
CA ARG A 237 -7.73 12.12 -11.88
C ARG A 237 -6.61 12.81 -12.67
N GLU A 238 -6.32 14.07 -12.38
CA GLU A 238 -5.22 14.75 -13.05
C GLU A 238 -3.91 13.99 -12.82
N VAL A 239 -3.34 13.52 -13.91
CA VAL A 239 -2.03 12.87 -13.88
C VAL A 239 -1.00 13.92 -13.49
N LYS A 240 -0.44 13.81 -12.31
CA LYS A 240 0.70 14.64 -11.92
C LYS A 240 1.78 14.47 -12.96
N ASN A 241 2.26 15.61 -13.49
CA ASN A 241 3.37 15.64 -14.45
C ASN A 241 4.48 14.67 -13.99
N PRO A 242 4.88 13.68 -14.81
CA PRO A 242 5.91 12.70 -14.45
C PRO A 242 7.25 13.34 -14.06
N SER A 243 7.46 14.61 -14.45
CA SER A 243 8.64 15.40 -14.07
C SER A 243 8.58 15.97 -12.65
N GLN A 244 7.44 15.89 -11.94
CA GLN A 244 7.41 16.23 -10.51
C GLN A 244 8.17 15.14 -9.75
N LYS A 245 9.42 15.45 -9.41
CA LYS A 245 10.24 14.66 -8.49
C LYS A 245 9.42 14.27 -7.28
N HIS A 246 9.43 13.00 -6.95
CA HIS A 246 8.92 12.51 -5.67
C HIS A 246 9.72 13.21 -4.58
N ARG A 247 9.13 14.22 -3.94
CA ARG A 247 9.80 14.96 -2.87
C ARG A 247 10.05 14.01 -1.70
N ASP A 248 11.20 14.09 -1.10
CA ASP A 248 11.47 13.42 0.16
C ASP A 248 10.55 14.02 1.24
N ILE A 249 10.10 13.20 2.19
CA ILE A 249 9.27 13.67 3.32
C ILE A 249 10.00 14.77 4.09
N LEU A 250 11.32 14.67 4.23
CA LEU A 250 12.12 15.69 4.89
C LEU A 250 12.19 16.99 4.09
N GLU A 251 12.39 16.92 2.77
CA GLU A 251 12.34 18.08 1.87
C GLU A 251 10.98 18.80 1.95
N TYR A 252 9.88 18.01 1.90
CA TYR A 252 8.54 18.56 2.04
C TYR A 252 8.32 19.22 3.40
N LYS A 253 8.73 18.57 4.50
CA LYS A 253 8.65 19.14 5.85
C LYS A 253 9.47 20.43 5.99
N CYS A 254 10.68 20.47 5.44
CA CYS A 254 11.53 21.66 5.41
C CYS A 254 10.85 22.82 4.66
N GLU A 255 10.29 22.55 3.49
CA GLU A 255 9.57 23.59 2.71
C GLU A 255 8.34 24.12 3.46
N GLN A 256 7.57 23.24 4.13
CA GLN A 256 6.40 23.67 4.91
C GLN A 256 6.84 24.53 6.11
N LEU A 257 7.88 24.13 6.83
CA LEU A 257 8.44 24.92 7.92
C LEU A 257 8.95 26.28 7.45
N GLN A 258 9.63 26.35 6.31
CA GLN A 258 10.10 27.60 5.72
C GLN A 258 8.94 28.55 5.38
N LYS A 259 7.83 28.01 4.82
CA LYS A 259 6.61 28.78 4.54
C LYS A 259 6.01 29.33 5.83
N SER A 260 5.81 28.49 6.85
CA SER A 260 5.26 28.91 8.13
C SER A 260 6.13 29.98 8.83
N VAL A 261 7.46 29.83 8.75
CA VAL A 261 8.40 30.83 9.27
C VAL A 261 8.28 32.15 8.50
N ALA A 262 8.10 32.12 7.19
CA ALA A 262 7.92 33.33 6.37
C ALA A 262 6.58 34.04 6.72
N GLU A 263 5.49 33.29 6.88
CA GLU A 263 4.18 33.81 7.28
C GLU A 263 4.23 34.45 8.66
N LEU A 264 4.82 33.80 9.66
CA LEU A 264 5.00 34.35 11.01
C LEU A 264 5.88 35.60 11.03
N LYS A 265 6.91 35.65 10.17
CA LYS A 265 7.73 36.87 10.03
C LYS A 265 6.93 38.03 9.43
N ALA A 266 6.10 37.75 8.42
CA ALA A 266 5.23 38.77 7.83
C ALA A 266 4.21 39.32 8.86
N GLU A 267 3.54 38.40 9.58
CA GLU A 267 2.60 38.75 10.64
C GLU A 267 3.25 39.60 11.75
N ARG A 268 4.43 39.19 12.22
CA ARG A 268 5.21 39.96 13.19
C ARG A 268 5.53 41.36 12.70
N ASN A 269 5.91 41.52 11.44
CA ASN A 269 6.22 42.84 10.89
C ASN A 269 4.97 43.70 10.81
N THR A 270 3.83 43.16 10.40
CA THR A 270 2.53 43.83 10.38
C THR A 270 2.12 44.35 11.78
N LEU A 271 2.23 43.45 12.78
CA LEU A 271 1.94 43.81 14.17
C LEU A 271 2.89 44.88 14.73
N ARG A 272 4.17 44.84 14.34
CA ARG A 272 5.16 45.87 14.73
C ARG A 272 4.82 47.24 14.12
N ASP A 273 4.44 47.26 12.85
CA ASP A 273 4.04 48.48 12.16
C ASP A 273 2.75 49.07 12.78
N GLN A 274 1.74 48.24 13.09
CA GLN A 274 0.52 48.67 13.78
C GLN A 274 0.79 49.26 15.16
N ASN A 275 1.71 48.66 15.95
CA ASN A 275 2.10 49.18 17.25
C ASN A 275 2.90 50.49 17.15
N CYS A 276 3.66 50.72 16.10
CA CYS A 276 4.33 52.02 15.88
C CYS A 276 3.35 53.17 15.56
N TYR A 277 2.21 52.87 14.91
CA TYR A 277 1.17 53.86 14.61
C TYR A 277 0.24 54.16 15.80
N SER A 278 0.20 53.32 16.82
CA SER A 278 -0.62 53.49 18.01
C SER A 278 0.07 54.28 19.15
N LEU A 279 1.35 54.62 18.98
CA LEU A 279 2.16 55.36 19.97
C LEU A 279 2.48 56.80 19.54
N ASN A 280 1.92 57.28 18.43
CA ASN A 280 1.93 58.66 17.98
C ASN A 280 0.50 59.22 17.98
#